data_e9d0bb5596047b4c4da224fc9a4eedc4
#
_entry.id   e9d0bb5596047b4c4da224fc9a4eedc4
#
_cell.length_a   1.000
_cell.length_b   1.000
_cell.length_c   1.000
_cell.angle_alpha   90.00
_cell.angle_beta   90.00
_cell.angle_gamma   90.00
#
_symmetry.space_group_name_H-M   'P 1'
#
loop_
_entity.id
_entity.type
_entity.pdbx_description
1 polymer ?
#
loop_
_entity_poly.entity_id
_entity_poly.type
_entity_poly.pdbx_seq_one_letter_code
_entity_poly.pdbx_strand_id
1 'polypeptide(L)'
;MDQNVRLISTDFDGTLVAHDNDPVLDPACIELIGQLQQDGALWTINTGRSVELLESGLLDFEFPIRPDFILTSERDVFRPSRNGGKWEPFGNWNDRCAQAHAELFNSAQSVLTEIIDFVNRTTKARVIYLGPAAEGLVATSEEEMDRITEFIEQVRTRQPEFNYQRNTIYLRFCHADYHKGAALAELSRLINVPREEIFAAGDHHNDVSMLDGRFAAMPACPANAIDPVKDAVRSARGYVAEREFGAGVHEALLHFLNGNVLKR
;
A
#
# COMPACT_ATOMS: atom_id res chain seq x y z
N MET A 1 8.33 -13.16 23.59
CA MET A 1 9.31 -13.02 22.51
C MET A 1 9.51 -11.53 22.31
N ASP A 2 10.73 -11.07 22.32
CA ASP A 2 11.02 -9.66 22.05
C ASP A 2 10.62 -9.39 20.60
N GLN A 3 9.65 -8.52 20.38
CA GLN A 3 9.24 -8.11 19.03
C GLN A 3 10.32 -7.16 18.51
N ASN A 4 11.20 -7.66 17.67
CA ASN A 4 12.23 -6.86 17.02
C ASN A 4 11.68 -6.39 15.67
N VAL A 5 11.56 -5.08 15.47
CA VAL A 5 11.14 -4.52 14.17
C VAL A 5 12.37 -4.53 13.26
N ARG A 6 12.35 -5.40 12.23
CA ARG A 6 13.41 -5.48 11.22
C ARG A 6 12.99 -4.96 9.85
N LEU A 7 11.69 -4.90 9.58
CA LEU A 7 11.15 -4.28 8.38
C LEU A 7 9.99 -3.37 8.75
N ILE A 8 10.07 -2.13 8.33
CA ILE A 8 9.01 -1.12 8.43
C ILE A 8 8.43 -0.94 7.05
N SER A 9 7.13 -1.21 6.87
CA SER A 9 6.40 -0.95 5.63
C SER A 9 5.35 0.12 5.88
N THR A 10 5.47 1.26 5.21
CA THR A 10 4.49 2.35 5.33
C THR A 10 3.87 2.65 4.00
N ASP A 11 2.57 2.93 3.97
CA ASP A 11 2.01 3.68 2.88
C ASP A 11 2.57 5.12 2.88
N PHE A 12 2.33 5.87 1.82
CA PHE A 12 2.86 7.21 1.59
C PHE A 12 1.79 8.28 1.82
N ASP A 13 0.80 8.35 0.94
CA ASP A 13 -0.25 9.37 0.96
C ASP A 13 -1.30 9.06 2.03
N GLY A 14 -1.60 10.01 2.91
CA GLY A 14 -2.55 9.80 4.02
C GLY A 14 -1.98 9.01 5.20
N THR A 15 -0.79 8.45 5.08
CA THR A 15 -0.11 7.70 6.16
C THR A 15 1.12 8.44 6.65
N LEU A 16 2.15 8.64 5.81
CA LEU A 16 3.32 9.45 6.16
C LEU A 16 3.14 10.91 5.78
N VAL A 17 2.48 11.17 4.64
CA VAL A 17 2.29 12.49 4.05
C VAL A 17 0.88 12.99 4.35
N ALA A 18 0.80 14.13 5.02
CA ALA A 18 -0.43 14.86 5.32
C ALA A 18 -0.51 16.11 4.42
N HIS A 19 -1.07 15.95 3.21
CA HIS A 19 -1.02 16.97 2.15
C HIS A 19 -1.52 18.36 2.55
N ASP A 20 -2.48 18.44 3.46
CA ASP A 20 -3.12 19.69 3.91
C ASP A 20 -2.53 20.23 5.22
N ASN A 21 -1.50 19.58 5.77
CA ASN A 21 -0.88 19.96 7.03
C ASN A 21 0.43 20.76 6.82
N ASP A 22 0.79 21.52 7.83
CA ASP A 22 2.10 22.15 7.95
C ASP A 22 2.66 21.86 9.37
N PRO A 23 3.72 21.04 9.50
CA PRO A 23 4.47 20.39 8.41
C PRO A 23 3.71 19.22 7.76
N VAL A 24 4.00 18.98 6.49
CA VAL A 24 3.46 17.84 5.70
C VAL A 24 3.92 16.48 6.25
N LEU A 25 5.14 16.43 6.79
CA LEU A 25 5.74 15.26 7.42
C LEU A 25 5.82 15.47 8.93
N ASP A 26 5.50 14.45 9.72
CA ASP A 26 5.77 14.47 11.15
C ASP A 26 7.28 14.26 11.40
N PRO A 27 8.00 15.26 11.96
CA PRO A 27 9.45 15.16 12.12
C PRO A 27 9.86 14.03 13.07
N ALA A 28 9.07 13.75 14.12
CA ALA A 28 9.38 12.71 15.09
C ALA A 28 9.22 11.31 14.48
N CYS A 29 8.25 11.13 13.58
CA CYS A 29 8.08 9.89 12.83
C CYS A 29 9.30 9.61 11.93
N ILE A 30 9.68 10.62 11.16
CA ILE A 30 10.81 10.49 10.22
C ILE A 30 12.13 10.29 10.96
N GLU A 31 12.35 10.99 12.07
CA GLU A 31 13.52 10.79 12.93
C GLU A 31 13.58 9.37 13.50
N LEU A 32 12.46 8.86 14.03
CA LEU A 32 12.38 7.49 14.57
C LEU A 32 12.67 6.44 13.49
N ILE A 33 12.09 6.57 12.30
CA ILE A 33 12.38 5.65 11.18
C ILE A 33 13.87 5.70 10.84
N GLY A 34 14.46 6.90 10.74
CA GLY A 34 15.88 7.06 10.47
C GLY A 34 16.80 6.46 11.55
N GLN A 35 16.42 6.56 12.83
CA GLN A 35 17.14 5.90 13.93
C GLN A 35 17.06 4.38 13.82
N LEU A 36 15.87 3.84 13.54
CA LEU A 36 15.69 2.40 13.35
C LEU A 36 16.48 1.87 12.14
N GLN A 37 16.59 2.63 11.04
CA GLN A 37 17.47 2.28 9.92
C GLN A 37 18.95 2.24 10.33
N GLN A 38 19.41 3.21 11.14
CA GLN A 38 20.79 3.22 11.67
C GLN A 38 21.05 2.01 12.60
N ASP A 39 20.03 1.53 13.31
CA ASP A 39 20.06 0.35 14.16
C ASP A 39 19.91 -0.97 13.40
N GLY A 40 19.77 -0.90 12.04
CA GLY A 40 19.75 -2.05 11.15
C GLY A 40 18.36 -2.54 10.75
N ALA A 41 17.29 -1.85 11.10
CA ALA A 41 15.98 -2.09 10.51
C ALA A 41 15.97 -1.57 9.05
N LEU A 42 15.11 -2.17 8.22
CA LEU A 42 14.90 -1.76 6.83
C LEU A 42 13.56 -1.03 6.73
N TRP A 43 13.52 0.00 5.91
CA TRP A 43 12.29 0.74 5.63
C TRP A 43 11.90 0.63 4.17
N THR A 44 10.62 0.34 3.91
CA THR A 44 10.02 0.35 2.57
C THR A 44 8.78 1.23 2.55
N ILE A 45 8.62 2.00 1.49
CA ILE A 45 7.36 2.67 1.15
C ILE A 45 6.56 1.74 0.24
N ASN A 46 5.29 1.49 0.57
CA ASN A 46 4.38 0.61 -0.14
C ASN A 46 3.17 1.40 -0.62
N THR A 47 3.20 1.86 -1.87
CA THR A 47 2.30 2.89 -2.39
C THR A 47 1.66 2.54 -3.74
N GLY A 48 0.51 3.16 -4.03
CA GLY A 48 -0.09 3.15 -5.36
C GLY A 48 0.64 4.00 -6.40
N ARG A 49 1.56 4.87 -5.99
CA ARG A 49 2.35 5.69 -6.91
C ARG A 49 3.28 4.83 -7.78
N SER A 50 3.57 5.31 -9.01
CA SER A 50 4.70 4.77 -9.79
C SER A 50 6.03 5.16 -9.16
N VAL A 51 7.13 4.55 -9.64
CA VAL A 51 8.49 4.90 -9.21
C VAL A 51 8.76 6.40 -9.39
N GLU A 52 8.41 6.96 -10.56
CA GLU A 52 8.64 8.36 -10.90
C GLU A 52 7.83 9.31 -10.00
N LEU A 53 6.57 8.99 -9.74
CA LEU A 53 5.70 9.79 -8.88
C LEU A 53 6.13 9.70 -7.41
N LEU A 54 6.64 8.56 -6.95
CA LEU A 54 7.18 8.43 -5.61
C LEU A 54 8.48 9.22 -5.46
N GLU A 55 9.40 9.11 -6.43
CA GLU A 55 10.65 9.88 -6.43
C GLU A 55 10.38 11.40 -6.43
N SER A 56 9.41 11.85 -7.24
CA SER A 56 8.98 13.26 -7.22
C SER A 56 8.44 13.65 -5.84
N GLY A 57 7.58 12.82 -5.24
CA GLY A 57 7.03 13.10 -3.91
C GLY A 57 8.08 13.14 -2.81
N LEU A 58 9.10 12.26 -2.85
CA LEU A 58 10.20 12.29 -1.90
C LEU A 58 11.02 13.60 -1.99
N LEU A 59 11.14 14.18 -3.19
CA LEU A 59 11.80 15.45 -3.43
C LEU A 59 10.90 16.63 -3.03
N ASP A 60 9.65 16.63 -3.48
CA ASP A 60 8.69 17.72 -3.27
C ASP A 60 8.37 17.93 -1.77
N PHE A 61 8.33 16.86 -0.98
CA PHE A 61 8.12 16.91 0.47
C PHE A 61 9.42 16.90 1.28
N GLU A 62 10.58 17.05 0.63
CA GLU A 62 11.90 17.19 1.26
C GLU A 62 12.19 16.09 2.30
N PHE A 63 11.93 14.80 1.94
CA PHE A 63 12.23 13.68 2.83
C PHE A 63 13.73 13.65 3.20
N PRO A 64 14.09 13.75 4.50
CA PRO A 64 15.49 13.77 4.93
C PRO A 64 16.17 12.39 4.95
N ILE A 65 15.37 11.32 4.82
CA ILE A 65 15.82 9.93 4.76
C ILE A 65 15.32 9.26 3.49
N ARG A 66 15.96 8.16 3.09
CA ARG A 66 15.57 7.37 1.91
C ARG A 66 15.12 5.98 2.32
N PRO A 67 14.06 5.42 1.68
CA PRO A 67 13.70 4.02 1.91
C PRO A 67 14.76 3.08 1.34
N ASP A 68 14.93 1.92 1.98
CA ASP A 68 15.82 0.84 1.52
C ASP A 68 15.24 0.08 0.34
N PHE A 69 13.91 0.01 0.27
CA PHE A 69 13.14 -0.59 -0.82
C PHE A 69 11.91 0.26 -1.12
N ILE A 70 11.34 0.07 -2.30
CA ILE A 70 10.04 0.64 -2.63
C ILE A 70 9.13 -0.43 -3.23
N LEU A 71 7.88 -0.42 -2.79
CA LEU A 71 6.79 -1.20 -3.36
C LEU A 71 5.83 -0.22 -4.03
N THR A 72 5.74 -0.26 -5.36
CA THR A 72 5.03 0.77 -6.14
C THR A 72 3.90 0.16 -6.95
N SER A 73 3.01 1.02 -7.45
CA SER A 73 1.88 0.59 -8.27
C SER A 73 1.02 -0.49 -7.58
N GLU A 74 1.01 -0.51 -6.23
CA GLU A 74 0.31 -1.48 -5.37
C GLU A 74 0.91 -2.90 -5.38
N ARG A 75 1.95 -3.18 -6.14
CA ARG A 75 2.34 -4.55 -6.47
C ARG A 75 3.81 -4.79 -6.82
N ASP A 76 4.50 -3.78 -7.37
CA ASP A 76 5.85 -3.96 -7.90
C ASP A 76 6.90 -3.79 -6.80
N VAL A 77 7.97 -4.58 -6.83
CA VAL A 77 9.02 -4.63 -5.82
C VAL A 77 10.33 -4.17 -6.41
N PHE A 78 10.93 -3.13 -5.83
CA PHE A 78 12.18 -2.54 -6.30
C PHE A 78 13.19 -2.42 -5.16
N ARG A 79 14.47 -2.49 -5.54
CA ARG A 79 15.63 -2.18 -4.69
C ARG A 79 16.46 -1.06 -5.31
N PRO A 80 17.34 -0.39 -4.54
CA PRO A 80 18.31 0.53 -5.09
C PRO A 80 19.24 -0.19 -6.08
N SER A 81 19.49 0.44 -7.23
CA SER A 81 20.47 -0.05 -8.20
C SER A 81 21.87 0.03 -7.63
N ARG A 82 22.72 -0.93 -7.95
CA ARG A 82 24.13 -0.98 -7.53
C ARG A 82 24.94 0.23 -7.98
N ASN A 83 24.50 0.91 -9.03
CA ASN A 83 25.19 2.09 -9.58
C ASN A 83 24.72 3.41 -8.96
N GLY A 84 23.85 3.36 -7.95
CA GLY A 84 23.30 4.53 -7.25
C GLY A 84 22.23 5.31 -8.04
N GLY A 85 21.27 5.88 -7.33
CA GLY A 85 20.34 6.89 -7.85
C GLY A 85 19.16 6.38 -8.70
N LYS A 86 19.02 5.07 -8.94
CA LYS A 86 17.88 4.49 -9.65
C LYS A 86 17.37 3.27 -8.92
N TRP A 87 16.09 2.94 -9.14
CA TRP A 87 15.47 1.72 -8.68
C TRP A 87 15.53 0.64 -9.76
N GLU A 88 15.77 -0.61 -9.36
CA GLU A 88 15.73 -1.77 -10.25
C GLU A 88 14.80 -2.84 -9.68
N PRO A 89 14.12 -3.64 -10.53
CA PRO A 89 13.29 -4.75 -10.05
C PRO A 89 14.09 -5.67 -9.13
N PHE A 90 13.43 -6.12 -8.03
CA PHE A 90 14.07 -7.04 -7.10
C PHE A 90 13.55 -8.46 -7.27
N GLY A 91 14.39 -9.34 -7.80
CA GLY A 91 13.99 -10.70 -8.20
C GLY A 91 13.21 -10.70 -9.51
N ASN A 92 12.35 -11.72 -9.68
CA ASN A 92 11.53 -11.92 -10.87
C ASN A 92 10.03 -11.65 -10.64
N TRP A 93 9.70 -11.02 -9.51
CA TRP A 93 8.31 -10.79 -9.11
C TRP A 93 7.58 -9.87 -10.09
N ASN A 94 8.20 -8.75 -10.47
CA ASN A 94 7.57 -7.77 -11.35
C ASN A 94 7.28 -8.37 -12.74
N ASP A 95 8.16 -9.22 -13.27
CA ASP A 95 7.93 -9.92 -14.54
C ASP A 95 6.74 -10.89 -14.43
N ARG A 96 6.65 -11.67 -13.35
CA ARG A 96 5.52 -12.58 -13.09
C ARG A 96 4.21 -11.79 -12.93
N CYS A 97 4.26 -10.66 -12.22
CA CYS A 97 3.13 -9.77 -12.07
C CYS A 97 2.65 -9.23 -13.42
N ALA A 98 3.56 -8.72 -14.25
CA ALA A 98 3.24 -8.20 -15.57
C ALA A 98 2.61 -9.28 -16.48
N GLN A 99 3.17 -10.50 -16.47
CA GLN A 99 2.63 -11.63 -17.22
C GLN A 99 1.22 -11.99 -16.73
N ALA A 100 1.01 -12.17 -15.42
CA ALA A 100 -0.29 -12.51 -14.85
C ALA A 100 -1.36 -11.45 -15.17
N HIS A 101 -1.00 -10.17 -15.11
CA HIS A 101 -1.91 -9.08 -15.50
C HIS A 101 -2.26 -9.12 -17.00
N ALA A 102 -1.28 -9.37 -17.88
CA ALA A 102 -1.54 -9.48 -19.32
C ALA A 102 -2.49 -10.65 -19.63
N GLU A 103 -2.29 -11.81 -19.01
CA GLU A 103 -3.16 -12.98 -19.14
C GLU A 103 -4.57 -12.69 -18.59
N LEU A 104 -4.66 -12.06 -17.41
CA LEU A 104 -5.93 -11.66 -16.81
C LEU A 104 -6.71 -10.71 -17.71
N PHE A 105 -6.10 -9.63 -18.17
CA PHE A 105 -6.80 -8.65 -19.01
C PHE A 105 -7.27 -9.25 -20.34
N ASN A 106 -6.56 -10.24 -20.88
CA ASN A 106 -7.02 -10.98 -22.05
C ASN A 106 -8.25 -11.87 -21.75
N SER A 107 -8.25 -12.54 -20.60
CA SER A 107 -9.34 -13.47 -20.21
C SER A 107 -10.57 -12.73 -19.63
N ALA A 108 -10.39 -11.58 -18.98
CA ALA A 108 -11.43 -10.83 -18.29
C ALA A 108 -12.14 -9.78 -19.19
N GLN A 109 -11.96 -9.82 -20.51
CA GLN A 109 -12.51 -8.80 -21.45
C GLN A 109 -14.05 -8.62 -21.31
N SER A 110 -14.79 -9.72 -21.09
CA SER A 110 -16.24 -9.64 -20.91
C SER A 110 -16.64 -8.92 -19.63
N VAL A 111 -15.93 -9.19 -18.52
CA VAL A 111 -16.14 -8.53 -17.22
C VAL A 111 -15.77 -7.04 -17.30
N LEU A 112 -14.63 -6.73 -17.91
CA LEU A 112 -14.20 -5.34 -18.11
C LEU A 112 -15.18 -4.56 -18.98
N THR A 113 -15.65 -5.13 -20.09
CA THR A 113 -16.64 -4.47 -20.96
C THR A 113 -17.93 -4.16 -20.20
N GLU A 114 -18.42 -5.09 -19.38
CA GLU A 114 -19.64 -4.89 -18.59
C GLU A 114 -19.45 -3.79 -17.53
N ILE A 115 -18.30 -3.76 -16.86
CA ILE A 115 -17.95 -2.70 -15.90
C ILE A 115 -17.90 -1.33 -16.61
N ILE A 116 -17.20 -1.24 -17.75
CA ILE A 116 -17.07 0.00 -18.51
C ILE A 116 -18.44 0.48 -19.01
N ASP A 117 -19.28 -0.42 -19.50
CA ASP A 117 -20.64 -0.12 -19.95
C ASP A 117 -21.50 0.40 -18.79
N PHE A 118 -21.40 -0.23 -17.62
CA PHE A 118 -22.08 0.26 -16.41
C PHE A 118 -21.63 1.67 -16.05
N VAL A 119 -20.31 1.90 -15.96
CA VAL A 119 -19.74 3.21 -15.64
C VAL A 119 -20.21 4.27 -16.60
N ASN A 120 -20.10 4.03 -17.92
CA ASN A 120 -20.46 5.00 -18.95
C ASN A 120 -21.94 5.34 -18.98
N ARG A 121 -22.83 4.40 -18.59
CA ARG A 121 -24.29 4.60 -18.66
C ARG A 121 -24.87 5.15 -17.37
N THR A 122 -24.26 4.88 -16.22
CA THR A 122 -24.91 5.13 -14.93
C THR A 122 -24.14 6.09 -14.02
N THR A 123 -22.94 6.47 -14.39
CA THR A 123 -22.06 7.31 -13.58
C THR A 123 -21.43 8.47 -14.36
N LYS A 124 -20.72 9.37 -13.67
CA LYS A 124 -19.89 10.41 -14.24
C LYS A 124 -18.39 10.06 -14.17
N ALA A 125 -18.07 8.89 -13.65
CA ALA A 125 -16.70 8.42 -13.51
C ALA A 125 -16.04 8.30 -14.88
N ARG A 126 -14.72 8.46 -14.89
CA ARG A 126 -13.90 8.34 -16.11
C ARG A 126 -13.11 7.05 -16.07
N VAL A 127 -13.09 6.34 -17.20
CA VAL A 127 -12.20 5.20 -17.40
C VAL A 127 -10.81 5.70 -17.73
N ILE A 128 -9.79 5.13 -17.05
CA ILE A 128 -8.38 5.38 -17.33
C ILE A 128 -7.89 4.29 -18.25
N TYR A 129 -7.26 4.68 -19.37
CA TYR A 129 -6.70 3.75 -20.34
C TYR A 129 -5.18 3.88 -20.40
N LEU A 130 -4.49 2.74 -20.49
CA LEU A 130 -3.10 2.65 -20.92
C LEU A 130 -3.06 1.94 -22.27
N GLY A 131 -2.82 2.70 -23.35
CA GLY A 131 -3.04 2.19 -24.69
C GLY A 131 -4.50 1.77 -24.90
N PRO A 132 -4.77 0.55 -25.41
CA PRO A 132 -6.13 0.05 -25.61
C PRO A 132 -6.77 -0.55 -24.35
N ALA A 133 -5.99 -0.82 -23.31
CA ALA A 133 -6.47 -1.49 -22.10
C ALA A 133 -7.03 -0.51 -21.08
N ALA A 134 -8.21 -0.81 -20.52
CA ALA A 134 -8.74 -0.09 -19.38
C ALA A 134 -7.98 -0.53 -18.12
N GLU A 135 -7.27 0.41 -17.49
CA GLU A 135 -6.48 0.13 -16.28
C GLU A 135 -7.21 0.46 -15.00
N GLY A 136 -8.17 1.38 -15.05
CA GLY A 136 -8.83 1.82 -13.84
C GLY A 136 -9.92 2.85 -14.09
N LEU A 137 -10.36 3.46 -12.98
CA LEU A 137 -11.47 4.42 -12.96
C LEU A 137 -11.13 5.60 -12.03
N VAL A 138 -11.67 6.76 -12.32
CA VAL A 138 -11.73 7.91 -11.41
C VAL A 138 -13.18 8.34 -11.29
N ALA A 139 -13.75 8.19 -10.11
CA ALA A 139 -15.10 8.66 -9.79
C ALA A 139 -15.10 10.16 -9.47
N THR A 140 -16.29 10.76 -9.40
CA THR A 140 -16.47 12.16 -9.01
C THR A 140 -16.69 12.34 -7.50
N SER A 141 -17.03 11.25 -6.80
CA SER A 141 -17.16 11.19 -5.34
C SER A 141 -16.96 9.77 -4.82
N GLU A 142 -16.80 9.62 -3.52
CA GLU A 142 -16.69 8.31 -2.88
C GLU A 142 -17.98 7.50 -3.00
N GLU A 143 -19.15 8.13 -2.86
CA GLU A 143 -20.45 7.45 -3.02
C GLU A 143 -20.64 6.94 -4.45
N GLU A 144 -20.11 7.64 -5.45
CA GLU A 144 -20.10 7.14 -6.82
C GLU A 144 -19.18 5.92 -6.96
N MET A 145 -18.00 5.96 -6.34
CA MET A 145 -17.07 4.84 -6.33
C MET A 145 -17.64 3.64 -5.57
N ASP A 146 -18.37 3.86 -4.47
CA ASP A 146 -19.06 2.78 -3.73
C ASP A 146 -20.04 2.02 -4.63
N ARG A 147 -20.88 2.74 -5.38
CA ARG A 147 -21.80 2.10 -6.35
C ARG A 147 -21.09 1.34 -7.45
N ILE A 148 -19.95 1.87 -7.92
CA ILE A 148 -19.14 1.20 -8.93
C ILE A 148 -18.52 -0.07 -8.36
N THR A 149 -17.93 -0.02 -7.17
CA THR A 149 -17.33 -1.19 -6.54
C THR A 149 -18.37 -2.25 -6.18
N GLU A 150 -19.56 -1.87 -5.74
CA GLU A 150 -20.66 -2.80 -5.52
C GLU A 150 -21.02 -3.57 -6.81
N PHE A 151 -21.10 -2.88 -7.95
CA PHE A 151 -21.32 -3.53 -9.23
C PHE A 151 -20.14 -4.44 -9.64
N ILE A 152 -18.89 -4.00 -9.44
CA ILE A 152 -17.71 -4.81 -9.72
C ILE A 152 -17.73 -6.09 -8.89
N GLU A 153 -18.08 -6.04 -7.60
CA GLU A 153 -18.18 -7.22 -6.73
C GLU A 153 -19.17 -8.25 -7.27
N GLN A 154 -20.29 -7.81 -7.86
CA GLN A 154 -21.28 -8.72 -8.45
C GLN A 154 -20.74 -9.41 -9.70
N VAL A 155 -20.09 -8.67 -10.61
CA VAL A 155 -19.68 -9.22 -11.91
C VAL A 155 -18.38 -10.01 -11.84
N ARG A 156 -17.43 -9.64 -10.95
CA ARG A 156 -16.14 -10.32 -10.81
C ARG A 156 -16.25 -11.74 -10.24
N THR A 157 -17.40 -12.12 -9.67
CA THR A 157 -17.63 -13.52 -9.24
C THR A 157 -17.43 -14.53 -10.36
N ARG A 158 -17.54 -14.11 -11.62
CA ARG A 158 -17.32 -14.95 -12.81
C ARG A 158 -15.84 -15.08 -13.22
N GLN A 159 -14.97 -14.22 -12.65
CA GLN A 159 -13.55 -14.16 -12.90
C GLN A 159 -12.82 -13.93 -11.57
N PRO A 160 -12.60 -14.97 -10.75
CA PRO A 160 -12.07 -14.81 -9.37
C PRO A 160 -10.68 -14.16 -9.30
N GLU A 161 -9.88 -14.29 -10.37
CA GLU A 161 -8.56 -13.67 -10.47
C GLU A 161 -8.62 -12.17 -10.73
N PHE A 162 -9.78 -11.65 -11.21
CA PHE A 162 -10.00 -10.24 -11.44
C PHE A 162 -10.30 -9.53 -10.12
N ASN A 163 -9.57 -8.48 -9.82
CA ASN A 163 -9.73 -7.68 -8.62
C ASN A 163 -9.44 -6.21 -8.92
N TYR A 164 -9.51 -5.38 -7.91
CA TYR A 164 -9.17 -3.97 -7.98
C TYR A 164 -8.50 -3.49 -6.68
N GLN A 165 -7.74 -2.42 -6.78
CA GLN A 165 -7.23 -1.63 -5.67
C GLN A 165 -7.93 -0.27 -5.69
N ARG A 166 -8.48 0.14 -4.55
CA ARG A 166 -9.19 1.40 -4.41
C ARG A 166 -8.49 2.32 -3.42
N ASN A 167 -8.35 3.58 -3.80
CA ASN A 167 -7.97 4.67 -2.90
C ASN A 167 -8.92 5.86 -3.15
N THR A 168 -9.78 6.19 -2.17
CA THR A 168 -10.84 7.21 -2.29
C THR A 168 -11.67 7.07 -3.57
N ILE A 169 -11.54 8.02 -4.51
CA ILE A 169 -12.23 8.05 -5.81
C ILE A 169 -11.45 7.37 -6.94
N TYR A 170 -10.25 6.85 -6.67
CA TYR A 170 -9.40 6.16 -7.63
C TYR A 170 -9.54 4.65 -7.49
N LEU A 171 -9.63 3.95 -8.61
CA LEU A 171 -9.65 2.50 -8.65
C LEU A 171 -8.76 2.02 -9.79
N ARG A 172 -7.91 1.03 -9.51
CA ARG A 172 -7.09 0.34 -10.49
C ARG A 172 -7.50 -1.12 -10.55
N PHE A 173 -7.73 -1.65 -11.76
CA PHE A 173 -7.96 -3.06 -11.97
C PHE A 173 -6.65 -3.84 -11.80
N CYS A 174 -6.71 -5.01 -11.18
CA CYS A 174 -5.54 -5.83 -10.92
C CYS A 174 -5.86 -7.32 -10.85
N HIS A 175 -4.81 -8.13 -10.83
CA HIS A 175 -4.91 -9.54 -10.51
C HIS A 175 -5.01 -9.73 -8.99
N ALA A 176 -5.87 -10.65 -8.54
CA ALA A 176 -6.17 -10.86 -7.12
C ALA A 176 -4.93 -11.21 -6.27
N ASP A 177 -3.93 -11.86 -6.85
CA ASP A 177 -2.71 -12.26 -6.14
C ASP A 177 -1.65 -11.16 -6.05
N TYR A 178 -1.85 -10.01 -6.73
CA TYR A 178 -0.86 -8.93 -6.77
C TYR A 178 -1.45 -7.65 -6.17
N HIS A 179 -1.14 -7.43 -4.90
CA HIS A 179 -1.61 -6.33 -4.07
C HIS A 179 -0.54 -5.94 -3.04
N LYS A 180 -0.72 -4.85 -2.29
CA LYS A 180 0.27 -4.34 -1.31
C LYS A 180 0.76 -5.41 -0.33
N GLY A 181 -0.12 -6.24 0.20
CA GLY A 181 0.26 -7.33 1.11
C GLY A 181 1.13 -8.40 0.44
N ALA A 182 0.81 -8.79 -0.80
CA ALA A 182 1.59 -9.77 -1.55
C ALA A 182 2.98 -9.23 -1.94
N ALA A 183 3.07 -7.95 -2.31
CA ALA A 183 4.35 -7.28 -2.57
C ALA A 183 5.21 -7.22 -1.30
N LEU A 184 4.61 -6.93 -0.14
CA LEU A 184 5.30 -6.97 1.16
C LEU A 184 5.80 -8.37 1.49
N ALA A 185 4.98 -9.41 1.25
CA ALA A 185 5.39 -10.80 1.46
C ALA A 185 6.56 -11.20 0.56
N GLU A 186 6.54 -10.79 -0.71
CA GLU A 186 7.66 -11.06 -1.61
C GLU A 186 8.93 -10.33 -1.18
N LEU A 187 8.86 -9.06 -0.79
CA LEU A 187 10.00 -8.34 -0.23
C LEU A 187 10.54 -9.07 1.01
N SER A 188 9.67 -9.40 1.96
CA SER A 188 10.01 -10.16 3.17
C SER A 188 10.80 -11.45 2.85
N ARG A 189 10.31 -12.22 1.88
CA ARG A 189 10.97 -13.44 1.38
C ARG A 189 12.35 -13.15 0.79
N LEU A 190 12.48 -12.11 -0.03
CA LEU A 190 13.74 -11.76 -0.72
C LEU A 190 14.82 -11.28 0.25
N ILE A 191 14.44 -10.60 1.34
CA ILE A 191 15.39 -10.10 2.34
C ILE A 191 15.49 -10.99 3.60
N ASN A 192 14.73 -12.11 3.61
CA ASN A 192 14.69 -13.07 4.72
C ASN A 192 14.36 -12.44 6.08
N VAL A 193 13.29 -11.64 6.10
CA VAL A 193 12.71 -11.06 7.33
C VAL A 193 11.36 -11.74 7.59
N PRO A 194 11.17 -12.48 8.69
CA PRO A 194 9.93 -13.17 8.96
C PRO A 194 8.80 -12.18 9.32
N ARG A 195 7.55 -12.59 9.08
CA ARG A 195 6.34 -11.80 9.35
C ARG A 195 6.31 -11.18 10.76
N GLU A 196 6.81 -11.92 11.74
CA GLU A 196 6.85 -11.54 13.16
C GLU A 196 7.70 -10.31 13.45
N GLU A 197 8.59 -9.94 12.53
CA GLU A 197 9.52 -8.81 12.62
C GLU A 197 9.15 -7.67 11.67
N ILE A 198 7.92 -7.72 11.10
CA ILE A 198 7.42 -6.72 10.15
C ILE A 198 6.36 -5.85 10.82
N PHE A 199 6.62 -4.54 10.81
CA PHE A 199 5.65 -3.48 11.08
C PHE A 199 5.06 -3.00 9.75
N ALA A 200 3.74 -2.79 9.69
CA ALA A 200 3.08 -2.22 8.52
C ALA A 200 2.07 -1.15 8.95
N ALA A 201 2.03 -0.02 8.23
CA ALA A 201 1.08 1.06 8.47
C ALA A 201 0.47 1.59 7.17
N GLY A 202 -0.83 1.88 7.21
CA GLY A 202 -1.61 2.38 6.08
C GLY A 202 -2.95 2.94 6.55
N ASP A 203 -3.69 3.64 5.67
CA ASP A 203 -4.91 4.35 6.05
C ASP A 203 -6.13 4.07 5.16
N HIS A 204 -5.96 3.45 3.98
CA HIS A 204 -7.05 3.30 3.01
C HIS A 204 -7.29 1.85 2.56
N HIS A 205 -8.33 1.63 1.73
CA HIS A 205 -8.79 0.30 1.27
C HIS A 205 -7.68 -0.57 0.68
N ASN A 206 -6.76 0.00 -0.12
CA ASN A 206 -5.65 -0.69 -0.74
C ASN A 206 -4.61 -1.22 0.28
N ASP A 207 -4.63 -0.68 1.52
CA ASP A 207 -3.73 -1.09 2.60
C ASP A 207 -4.24 -2.30 3.38
N VAL A 208 -5.54 -2.57 3.36
CA VAL A 208 -6.15 -3.67 4.14
C VAL A 208 -5.38 -4.97 3.95
N SER A 209 -4.94 -5.26 2.72
CA SER A 209 -4.22 -6.49 2.40
C SER A 209 -2.86 -6.63 3.09
N MET A 210 -2.19 -5.55 3.49
CA MET A 210 -0.94 -5.60 4.25
C MET A 210 -1.16 -5.47 5.76
N LEU A 211 -2.38 -5.09 6.19
CA LEU A 211 -2.74 -4.79 7.59
C LEU A 211 -3.62 -5.87 8.24
N ASP A 212 -4.06 -6.87 7.51
CA ASP A 212 -4.93 -7.95 8.00
C ASP A 212 -4.22 -9.03 8.84
N GLY A 213 -2.93 -8.84 9.11
CA GLY A 213 -2.10 -9.73 9.92
C GLY A 213 -1.51 -10.92 9.16
N ARG A 214 -1.82 -11.11 7.87
CA ARG A 214 -1.26 -12.23 7.09
C ARG A 214 0.23 -12.04 6.79
N PHE A 215 0.67 -10.82 6.52
CA PHE A 215 2.00 -10.51 6.02
C PHE A 215 2.86 -9.68 6.97
N ALA A 216 2.24 -8.98 7.92
CA ALA A 216 2.91 -8.26 9.00
C ALA A 216 2.24 -8.63 10.33
N ALA A 217 3.04 -8.90 11.36
CA ALA A 217 2.51 -9.22 12.70
C ALA A 217 2.30 -7.97 13.55
N MET A 218 2.80 -6.83 13.12
CA MET A 218 2.64 -5.54 13.78
C MET A 218 1.90 -4.55 12.85
N PRO A 219 0.62 -4.85 12.45
CA PRO A 219 -0.14 -3.92 11.63
C PRO A 219 -0.64 -2.75 12.47
N ALA A 220 -0.64 -1.56 11.87
CA ALA A 220 -1.11 -0.34 12.49
C ALA A 220 -1.83 0.57 11.49
N CYS A 221 -2.63 1.50 12.01
CA CYS A 221 -3.16 2.60 11.22
C CYS A 221 -3.23 3.89 12.03
N PRO A 222 -3.05 5.07 11.40
CA PRO A 222 -3.25 6.35 12.03
C PRO A 222 -4.75 6.62 12.29
N ALA A 223 -5.07 7.64 13.09
CA ALA A 223 -6.44 7.97 13.46
C ALA A 223 -7.32 8.40 12.27
N ASN A 224 -6.72 9.00 11.24
CA ASN A 224 -7.40 9.38 9.99
C ASN A 224 -7.74 8.20 9.08
N ALA A 225 -7.27 6.99 9.39
CA ALA A 225 -7.61 5.81 8.59
C ALA A 225 -9.13 5.57 8.53
N ILE A 226 -9.60 5.04 7.41
CA ILE A 226 -11.02 4.69 7.24
C ILE A 226 -11.41 3.50 8.13
N ASP A 227 -12.69 3.39 8.47
CA ASP A 227 -13.20 2.35 9.37
C ASP A 227 -12.85 0.92 8.92
N PRO A 228 -12.95 0.54 7.62
CA PRO A 228 -12.54 -0.79 7.16
C PRO A 228 -11.09 -1.14 7.48
N VAL A 229 -10.17 -0.17 7.43
CA VAL A 229 -8.75 -0.35 7.80
C VAL A 229 -8.62 -0.53 9.31
N LYS A 230 -9.27 0.33 10.11
CA LYS A 230 -9.28 0.21 11.58
C LYS A 230 -9.81 -1.15 12.02
N ASP A 231 -10.84 -1.65 11.37
CA ASP A 231 -11.43 -2.96 11.69
C ASP A 231 -10.50 -4.13 11.29
N ALA A 232 -9.82 -4.03 10.15
CA ALA A 232 -8.81 -5.00 9.75
C ALA A 232 -7.64 -5.05 10.75
N VAL A 233 -7.12 -3.87 11.15
CA VAL A 233 -6.04 -3.74 12.13
C VAL A 233 -6.46 -4.31 13.49
N ARG A 234 -7.67 -3.98 14.00
CA ARG A 234 -8.20 -4.54 15.26
C ARG A 234 -8.35 -6.05 15.19
N SER A 235 -8.88 -6.57 14.08
CA SER A 235 -9.06 -8.01 13.85
C SER A 235 -7.73 -8.76 13.84
N ALA A 236 -6.69 -8.13 13.32
CA ALA A 236 -5.32 -8.63 13.32
C ALA A 236 -4.59 -8.44 14.67
N ARG A 237 -5.26 -7.88 15.70
CA ARG A 237 -4.67 -7.49 16.98
C ARG A 237 -3.53 -6.48 16.86
N GLY A 238 -3.64 -5.60 15.84
CA GLY A 238 -2.74 -4.50 15.61
C GLY A 238 -3.07 -3.25 16.43
N TYR A 239 -2.46 -2.15 16.10
CA TYR A 239 -2.59 -0.89 16.83
C TYR A 239 -3.30 0.18 15.99
N VAL A 240 -4.41 0.70 16.48
CA VAL A 240 -5.10 1.87 15.93
C VAL A 240 -4.64 3.07 16.73
N ALA A 241 -3.89 3.98 16.10
CA ALA A 241 -3.34 5.15 16.78
C ALA A 241 -4.42 6.19 17.11
N GLU A 242 -4.13 7.02 18.12
CA GLU A 242 -4.97 8.17 18.49
C GLU A 242 -4.62 9.43 17.67
N ARG A 243 -3.39 9.48 17.15
CA ARG A 243 -2.89 10.56 16.31
C ARG A 243 -3.03 10.25 14.81
N GLU A 244 -3.10 11.29 14.00
CA GLU A 244 -3.27 11.19 12.54
C GLU A 244 -1.93 11.13 11.82
N PHE A 245 -1.94 10.60 10.58
CA PHE A 245 -0.82 10.61 9.64
C PHE A 245 0.49 10.08 10.26
N GLY A 246 1.63 10.71 9.92
CA GLY A 246 2.94 10.36 10.44
C GLY A 246 3.03 10.34 11.96
N ALA A 247 2.32 11.23 12.65
CA ALA A 247 2.25 11.23 14.13
C ALA A 247 1.60 9.95 14.67
N GLY A 248 0.59 9.42 13.98
CA GLY A 248 -0.02 8.11 14.31
C GLY A 248 0.91 6.95 14.00
N VAL A 249 1.67 7.01 12.91
CA VAL A 249 2.70 5.99 12.60
C VAL A 249 3.80 5.99 13.66
N HIS A 250 4.26 7.17 14.10
CA HIS A 250 5.21 7.31 15.20
C HIS A 250 4.71 6.67 16.49
N GLU A 251 3.47 7.00 16.89
CA GLU A 251 2.81 6.45 18.06
C GLU A 251 2.74 4.90 17.99
N ALA A 252 2.35 4.36 16.85
CA ALA A 252 2.24 2.93 16.63
C ALA A 252 3.59 2.21 16.68
N LEU A 253 4.64 2.80 16.07
CA LEU A 253 6.01 2.27 16.17
C LEU A 253 6.47 2.21 17.63
N LEU A 254 6.27 3.29 18.40
CA LEU A 254 6.62 3.31 19.82
C LEU A 254 5.83 2.28 20.62
N HIS A 255 4.55 2.04 20.31
CA HIS A 255 3.75 1.02 20.96
C HIS A 255 4.38 -0.37 20.83
N PHE A 256 4.79 -0.77 19.63
CA PHE A 256 5.40 -2.09 19.39
C PHE A 256 6.83 -2.18 19.93
N LEU A 257 7.61 -1.10 19.90
CA LEU A 257 8.96 -1.05 20.46
C LEU A 257 8.93 -1.08 22.00
N ASN A 258 8.02 -0.31 22.64
CA ASN A 258 7.91 -0.22 24.10
C ASN A 258 7.18 -1.42 24.73
N GLY A 259 6.33 -2.12 23.98
CA GLY A 259 5.75 -3.39 24.43
C GLY A 259 6.81 -4.43 24.81
N ASN A 260 8.07 -4.22 24.41
CA ASN A 260 9.24 -4.99 24.80
C ASN A 260 9.88 -4.53 26.12
N VAL A 261 9.67 -3.26 26.53
CA VAL A 261 10.28 -2.70 27.76
C VAL A 261 9.48 -3.09 29.01
N LEU A 262 8.16 -3.29 28.88
CA LEU A 262 7.27 -3.62 30.00
C LEU A 262 7.25 -5.13 30.38
N LYS A 263 7.98 -5.97 29.63
CA LYS A 263 8.10 -7.42 29.87
C LYS A 263 9.51 -7.85 30.35
N ARG A 264 10.39 -6.90 30.70
CA ARG A 264 11.71 -7.18 31.30
C ARG A 264 11.70 -7.03 32.82
#